data_2c5622d6eb7e52d7d5a4734bc5ed7091
#
_entry.id   2c5622d6eb7e52d7d5a4734bc5ed7091
#
_cell.length_a   1.000
_cell.length_b   1.000
_cell.length_c   1.000
_cell.angle_alpha   90.00
_cell.angle_beta   90.00
_cell.angle_gamma   90.00
#
_symmetry.space_group_name_H-M   'P 1'
#
loop_
_entity.id
_entity.type
_entity.pdbx_description
1 polymer ?
#
loop_
_entity_poly.entity_id
_entity_poly.type
_entity_poly.pdbx_seq_one_letter_code
_entity_poly.pdbx_strand_id
1 'polypeptide(L)'
;AYASDELGYRVVMLQGNVRRSMLDQNGKPVPGNSVWIDSLGIDSLYDYDPLWEACVARGIPANMHTGGMGWGTRMSPTNYVYNHIGHFAASHEGCCKALLLGGVPRRFPELTFGFLEGGVGWATTLYGDLISHWEKRNRDSIQDLDPRTIDLDRFRELCNEYAAARHRDSLEKFAD
;
A
#
# COMPACT_ATOMS: atom_id res chain seq x y z
N ALA A 1 -20.10 -4.36 -16.15
CA ALA A 1 -21.07 -4.97 -17.07
C ALA A 1 -22.01 -3.92 -17.64
N TYR A 2 -23.08 -3.49 -16.94
CA TYR A 2 -24.12 -2.61 -17.49
C TYR A 2 -23.58 -1.33 -18.14
N ALA A 3 -22.71 -0.59 -17.47
CA ALA A 3 -22.18 0.66 -17.99
C ALA A 3 -21.37 0.48 -19.30
N SER A 4 -20.62 -0.59 -19.42
CA SER A 4 -19.86 -0.90 -20.61
C SER A 4 -20.72 -1.52 -21.71
N ASP A 5 -21.52 -2.52 -21.35
CA ASP A 5 -22.17 -3.40 -22.29
C ASP A 5 -23.44 -2.74 -22.89
N GLU A 6 -24.17 -1.97 -22.06
CA GLU A 6 -25.42 -1.30 -22.46
C GLU A 6 -25.23 0.20 -22.78
N LEU A 7 -24.38 0.90 -22.00
CA LEU A 7 -24.22 2.34 -22.15
C LEU A 7 -22.96 2.73 -22.96
N GLY A 8 -22.12 1.77 -23.34
CA GLY A 8 -20.95 2.00 -24.18
C GLY A 8 -19.78 2.70 -23.50
N TYR A 9 -19.73 2.73 -22.16
CA TYR A 9 -18.58 3.29 -21.44
C TYR A 9 -17.30 2.51 -21.74
N ARG A 10 -16.19 3.21 -21.94
CA ARG A 10 -14.89 2.65 -22.36
C ARG A 10 -13.79 2.79 -21.32
N VAL A 11 -14.12 3.25 -20.13
CA VAL A 11 -13.20 3.47 -19.03
C VAL A 11 -13.94 3.27 -17.72
N VAL A 12 -13.25 2.72 -16.72
CA VAL A 12 -13.73 2.72 -15.35
C VAL A 12 -12.86 3.68 -14.52
N MET A 13 -13.49 4.48 -13.68
CA MET A 13 -12.82 5.34 -12.73
C MET A 13 -12.99 4.77 -11.33
N LEU A 14 -11.87 4.58 -10.67
CA LEU A 14 -11.79 4.00 -9.32
C LEU A 14 -11.15 5.01 -8.36
N GLN A 15 -11.49 4.92 -7.10
CA GLN A 15 -10.88 5.77 -6.09
C GLN A 15 -9.42 5.38 -5.80
N GLY A 16 -9.03 4.13 -6.01
CA GLY A 16 -7.66 3.65 -5.85
C GLY A 16 -7.23 3.40 -4.40
N ASN A 17 -7.61 4.27 -3.48
CA ASN A 17 -7.40 4.12 -2.03
C ASN A 17 -8.75 4.27 -1.32
N VAL A 18 -9.21 3.23 -0.66
CA VAL A 18 -10.52 3.22 0.00
C VAL A 18 -10.33 3.23 1.51
N ARG A 19 -10.95 4.19 2.18
CA ARG A 19 -10.98 4.22 3.65
C ARG A 19 -11.95 3.17 4.16
N ARG A 20 -11.45 2.22 4.92
CA ARG A 20 -12.22 1.14 5.54
C ARG A 20 -12.20 1.30 7.05
N SER A 21 -13.34 1.15 7.71
CA SER A 21 -13.38 1.11 9.17
C SER A 21 -12.61 -0.09 9.70
N MET A 22 -11.78 0.13 10.72
CA MET A 22 -11.23 -0.98 11.50
C MET A 22 -12.36 -1.65 12.29
N LEU A 23 -12.37 -2.97 12.29
CA LEU A 23 -13.36 -3.76 13.00
C LEU A 23 -12.72 -4.41 14.22
N ASP A 24 -13.49 -4.50 15.31
CA ASP A 24 -13.11 -5.27 16.49
C ASP A 24 -13.29 -6.79 16.25
N GLN A 25 -12.96 -7.59 17.23
CA GLN A 25 -13.09 -9.06 17.18
C GLN A 25 -14.54 -9.56 16.95
N ASN A 26 -15.54 -8.68 17.13
CA ASN A 26 -16.95 -8.98 16.91
C ASN A 26 -17.46 -8.43 15.56
N GLY A 27 -16.58 -7.89 14.73
CA GLY A 27 -16.92 -7.30 13.44
C GLY A 27 -17.59 -5.92 13.53
N LYS A 28 -17.51 -5.23 14.67
CA LYS A 28 -18.06 -3.88 14.85
C LYS A 28 -16.97 -2.83 14.62
N PRO A 29 -17.31 -1.65 14.05
CA PRO A 29 -16.36 -0.56 13.91
C PRO A 29 -15.73 -0.17 15.24
N VAL A 30 -14.39 -0.07 15.25
CA VAL A 30 -13.66 0.43 16.41
C VAL A 30 -14.03 1.90 16.64
N PRO A 31 -14.30 2.31 17.89
CA PRO A 31 -14.59 3.71 18.20
C PRO A 31 -13.49 4.68 17.78
N GLY A 32 -13.84 5.94 17.54
CA GLY A 32 -12.88 6.99 17.20
C GLY A 32 -12.57 7.11 15.71
N ASN A 33 -13.40 6.58 14.82
CA ASN A 33 -13.20 6.62 13.36
C ASN A 33 -11.86 6.01 12.92
N SER A 34 -11.39 4.99 13.63
CA SER A 34 -10.20 4.24 13.24
C SER A 34 -10.43 3.59 11.88
N VAL A 35 -9.53 3.91 10.92
CA VAL A 35 -9.62 3.41 9.55
C VAL A 35 -8.28 2.87 9.10
N TRP A 36 -8.34 1.92 8.17
CA TRP A 36 -7.20 1.53 7.36
C TRP A 36 -7.43 1.93 5.90
N ILE A 37 -6.37 2.01 5.13
CA ILE A 37 -6.43 2.39 3.72
C ILE A 37 -6.26 1.12 2.88
N ASP A 38 -7.31 0.78 2.16
CA ASP A 38 -7.30 -0.31 1.19
C ASP A 38 -6.88 0.25 -0.17
N SER A 39 -5.69 -0.14 -0.63
CA SER A 39 -5.09 0.33 -1.89
C SER A 39 -5.29 -0.66 -3.04
N LEU A 40 -6.25 -1.56 -2.95
CA LEU A 40 -6.72 -2.47 -4.00
C LEU A 40 -5.70 -3.52 -4.50
N GLY A 41 -4.49 -3.54 -3.97
CA GLY A 41 -3.41 -4.38 -4.48
C GLY A 41 -2.75 -5.28 -3.44
N ILE A 42 -2.18 -4.69 -2.40
CA ILE A 42 -1.48 -5.40 -1.33
C ILE A 42 -2.28 -5.37 -0.04
N ASP A 43 -2.23 -6.45 0.73
CA ASP A 43 -2.82 -6.57 2.08
C ASP A 43 -4.31 -6.22 2.18
N SER A 44 -5.05 -6.28 1.07
CA SER A 44 -6.49 -6.10 1.10
C SER A 44 -7.19 -7.32 1.69
N LEU A 45 -8.24 -7.07 2.48
CA LEU A 45 -9.16 -8.12 2.95
C LEU A 45 -10.15 -8.55 1.86
N TYR A 46 -10.13 -7.90 0.71
CA TYR A 46 -11.06 -8.14 -0.40
C TYR A 46 -10.29 -8.65 -1.62
N ASP A 47 -10.91 -9.57 -2.34
CA ASP A 47 -10.44 -10.02 -3.64
C ASP A 47 -10.91 -9.07 -4.74
N TYR A 48 -9.98 -8.40 -5.40
CA TYR A 48 -10.24 -7.51 -6.53
C TYR A 48 -9.98 -8.15 -7.90
N ASP A 49 -9.49 -9.38 -7.95
CA ASP A 49 -9.21 -10.05 -9.21
C ASP A 49 -10.43 -10.14 -10.12
N PRO A 50 -11.68 -10.38 -9.63
CA PRO A 50 -12.87 -10.32 -10.49
C PRO A 50 -13.14 -8.96 -11.15
N LEU A 51 -12.70 -7.84 -10.51
CA LEU A 51 -12.79 -6.51 -11.12
C LEU A 51 -11.76 -6.36 -12.25
N TRP A 52 -10.54 -6.82 -12.01
CA TRP A 52 -9.47 -6.77 -13.01
C TRP A 52 -9.78 -7.65 -14.22
N GLU A 53 -10.28 -8.85 -14.00
CA GLU A 53 -10.79 -9.74 -15.05
C GLU A 53 -11.89 -9.09 -15.90
N ALA A 54 -12.84 -8.45 -15.24
CA ALA A 54 -13.92 -7.75 -15.94
C ALA A 54 -13.43 -6.57 -16.79
N CYS A 55 -12.37 -5.87 -16.37
CA CYS A 55 -11.73 -4.82 -17.13
C CYS A 55 -10.98 -5.38 -18.34
N VAL A 56 -10.17 -6.42 -18.15
CA VAL A 56 -9.43 -7.11 -19.24
C VAL A 56 -10.39 -7.66 -20.28
N ALA A 57 -11.41 -8.41 -19.85
CA ALA A 57 -12.39 -9.02 -20.77
C ALA A 57 -13.13 -8.01 -21.67
N ARG A 58 -13.14 -6.72 -21.28
CA ARG A 58 -13.78 -5.63 -22.04
C ARG A 58 -12.80 -4.67 -22.70
N GLY A 59 -11.50 -4.87 -22.54
CA GLY A 59 -10.48 -3.94 -23.00
C GLY A 59 -10.61 -2.55 -22.38
N ILE A 60 -11.03 -2.47 -21.11
CA ILE A 60 -11.30 -1.20 -20.40
C ILE A 60 -10.15 -0.92 -19.43
N PRO A 61 -9.47 0.24 -19.55
CA PRO A 61 -8.46 0.66 -18.58
C PRO A 61 -9.08 1.00 -17.23
N ALA A 62 -8.37 0.68 -16.16
CA ALA A 62 -8.71 1.06 -14.80
C ALA A 62 -8.04 2.39 -14.44
N ASN A 63 -8.81 3.46 -14.36
CA ASN A 63 -8.29 4.80 -14.06
C ASN A 63 -8.47 5.13 -12.57
N MET A 64 -7.36 5.49 -11.94
CA MET A 64 -7.33 5.87 -10.54
C MET A 64 -7.47 7.39 -10.40
N HIS A 65 -8.51 7.82 -9.68
CA HIS A 65 -8.72 9.21 -9.29
C HIS A 65 -8.71 9.29 -7.77
N THR A 66 -7.52 9.15 -7.21
CA THR A 66 -7.29 8.84 -5.81
C THR A 66 -6.97 10.08 -5.01
N GLY A 67 -7.80 10.45 -4.06
CA GLY A 67 -7.55 11.56 -3.16
C GLY A 67 -6.82 11.14 -1.88
N GLY A 68 -5.88 11.98 -1.43
CA GLY A 68 -5.15 11.80 -0.17
C GLY A 68 -5.22 13.01 0.75
N MET A 69 -6.19 13.86 0.55
CA MET A 69 -6.42 15.07 1.37
C MET A 69 -6.75 14.68 2.82
N GLY A 70 -6.08 15.34 3.77
CA GLY A 70 -6.26 15.04 5.19
C GLY A 70 -5.52 13.80 5.69
N TRP A 71 -4.55 13.28 4.96
CA TRP A 71 -3.75 12.14 5.36
C TRP A 71 -2.38 12.57 5.89
N GLY A 72 -2.00 12.05 7.07
CA GLY A 72 -0.70 12.31 7.66
C GLY A 72 -0.37 13.79 7.73
N THR A 73 0.74 14.19 7.13
CA THR A 73 1.20 15.59 7.08
C THR A 73 0.40 16.49 6.13
N ARG A 74 -0.59 15.94 5.43
CA ARG A 74 -1.46 16.68 4.50
C ARG A 74 -2.77 17.14 5.15
N MET A 75 -2.73 17.46 6.43
CA MET A 75 -3.91 17.88 7.19
C MET A 75 -3.67 19.25 7.84
N SER A 76 -4.45 20.23 7.39
CA SER A 76 -4.62 21.50 8.05
C SER A 76 -6.11 21.73 8.33
N PRO A 77 -6.51 22.05 9.56
CA PRO A 77 -7.92 22.31 9.87
C PRO A 77 -8.45 23.62 9.26
N THR A 78 -7.57 24.52 8.82
CA THR A 78 -7.92 25.87 8.38
C THR A 78 -7.54 26.19 6.94
N ASN A 79 -6.71 25.35 6.29
CA ASN A 79 -6.19 25.66 4.97
C ASN A 79 -6.46 24.54 3.97
N TYR A 80 -7.50 24.72 3.16
CA TYR A 80 -7.86 23.80 2.10
C TYR A 80 -6.75 23.63 1.06
N VAL A 81 -6.12 24.73 0.62
CA VAL A 81 -5.07 24.70 -0.42
C VAL A 81 -3.88 23.87 0.04
N TYR A 82 -3.47 23.99 1.31
CA TYR A 82 -2.45 23.14 1.91
C TYR A 82 -2.80 21.65 1.80
N ASN A 83 -4.04 21.29 2.10
CA ASN A 83 -4.50 19.90 2.03
C ASN A 83 -4.57 19.39 0.59
N HIS A 84 -4.87 20.27 -0.35
CA HIS A 84 -5.11 19.91 -1.74
C HIS A 84 -3.81 19.77 -2.55
N ILE A 85 -2.79 20.63 -2.32
CA ILE A 85 -1.55 20.61 -3.10
C ILE A 85 -0.87 19.23 -3.01
N GLY A 86 -0.70 18.58 -4.15
CA GLY A 86 0.02 17.30 -4.30
C GLY A 86 -0.67 16.07 -3.69
N HIS A 87 -1.94 16.16 -3.26
CA HIS A 87 -2.61 15.03 -2.64
C HIS A 87 -2.88 13.88 -3.63
N PHE A 88 -3.14 14.17 -4.89
CA PHE A 88 -3.27 13.14 -5.94
C PHE A 88 -1.96 12.40 -6.16
N ALA A 89 -0.86 13.14 -6.33
CA ALA A 89 0.47 12.56 -6.53
C ALA A 89 0.84 11.57 -5.41
N ALA A 90 0.66 11.97 -4.15
CA ALA A 90 0.95 11.13 -2.99
C ALA A 90 0.07 9.87 -2.93
N SER A 91 -1.20 10.00 -3.29
CA SER A 91 -2.14 8.88 -3.29
C SER A 91 -1.88 7.92 -4.44
N HIS A 92 -1.53 8.46 -5.61
CA HIS A 92 -1.19 7.64 -6.78
C HIS A 92 0.10 6.86 -6.58
N GLU A 93 1.12 7.46 -5.94
CA GLU A 93 2.34 6.75 -5.56
C GLU A 93 2.02 5.52 -4.71
N GLY A 94 1.26 5.70 -3.63
CA GLY A 94 0.85 4.61 -2.75
C GLY A 94 0.02 3.54 -3.45
N CYS A 95 -0.96 3.95 -4.26
CA CYS A 95 -1.82 3.03 -5.00
C CYS A 95 -1.05 2.24 -6.07
N CYS A 96 -0.22 2.92 -6.87
CA CYS A 96 0.62 2.27 -7.89
C CYS A 96 1.57 1.25 -7.27
N LYS A 97 2.24 1.63 -6.19
CA LYS A 97 3.12 0.75 -5.44
C LYS A 97 2.39 -0.49 -4.90
N ALA A 98 1.17 -0.30 -4.35
CA ALA A 98 0.34 -1.40 -3.85
C ALA A 98 -0.08 -2.37 -4.95
N LEU A 99 -0.50 -1.87 -6.11
CA LEU A 99 -0.85 -2.70 -7.27
C LEU A 99 0.35 -3.50 -7.77
N LEU A 100 1.53 -2.86 -7.89
CA LEU A 100 2.75 -3.48 -8.36
C LEU A 100 3.23 -4.58 -7.40
N LEU A 101 3.41 -4.25 -6.13
CA LEU A 101 3.91 -5.18 -5.11
C LEU A 101 2.88 -6.27 -4.76
N GLY A 102 1.59 -5.97 -4.88
CA GLY A 102 0.52 -6.95 -4.81
C GLY A 102 0.42 -7.87 -6.03
N GLY A 103 1.27 -7.67 -7.05
CA GLY A 103 1.39 -8.54 -8.22
C GLY A 103 0.24 -8.42 -9.22
N VAL A 104 -0.57 -7.37 -9.18
CA VAL A 104 -1.70 -7.19 -10.11
C VAL A 104 -1.23 -7.15 -11.57
N PRO A 105 -0.20 -6.37 -11.97
CA PRO A 105 0.28 -6.37 -13.35
C PRO A 105 0.87 -7.72 -13.81
N ARG A 106 1.31 -8.56 -12.88
CA ARG A 106 1.78 -9.91 -13.20
C ARG A 106 0.63 -10.86 -13.50
N ARG A 107 -0.49 -10.74 -12.76
CA ARG A 107 -1.67 -11.57 -12.98
C ARG A 107 -2.49 -11.11 -14.18
N PHE A 108 -2.50 -9.81 -14.45
CA PHE A 108 -3.29 -9.16 -15.51
C PHE A 108 -2.39 -8.29 -16.40
N PRO A 109 -1.50 -8.87 -17.22
CA PRO A 109 -0.52 -8.12 -18.00
C PRO A 109 -1.13 -7.23 -19.09
N GLU A 110 -2.35 -7.52 -19.54
CA GLU A 110 -3.08 -6.70 -20.52
C GLU A 110 -3.80 -5.51 -19.87
N LEU A 111 -3.93 -5.47 -18.55
CA LEU A 111 -4.65 -4.42 -17.86
C LEU A 111 -3.84 -3.12 -17.83
N THR A 112 -4.43 -2.07 -18.35
CA THR A 112 -3.84 -0.73 -18.31
C THR A 112 -4.41 0.07 -17.15
N PHE A 113 -3.54 0.75 -16.41
CA PHE A 113 -3.90 1.68 -15.35
C PHE A 113 -3.61 3.12 -15.76
N GLY A 114 -4.57 4.01 -15.49
CA GLY A 114 -4.38 5.45 -15.61
C GLY A 114 -4.37 6.09 -14.22
N PHE A 115 -3.55 7.12 -14.01
CA PHE A 115 -3.49 7.88 -12.75
C PHE A 115 -3.76 9.35 -13.07
N LEU A 116 -4.91 9.84 -12.64
CA LEU A 116 -5.46 11.12 -13.08
C LEU A 116 -5.08 12.27 -12.14
N GLU A 117 -4.73 13.43 -12.71
CA GLU A 117 -4.48 14.70 -12.01
C GLU A 117 -3.25 14.73 -11.07
N GLY A 118 -2.42 13.69 -11.03
CA GLY A 118 -1.22 13.62 -10.17
C GLY A 118 0.05 14.22 -10.79
N GLY A 119 0.02 14.59 -12.06
CA GLY A 119 1.25 14.86 -12.81
C GLY A 119 2.09 13.60 -12.99
N VAL A 120 3.36 13.74 -13.39
CA VAL A 120 4.26 12.59 -13.67
C VAL A 120 5.42 12.46 -12.69
N GLY A 121 5.74 13.50 -11.94
CA GLY A 121 6.90 13.53 -11.04
C GLY A 121 6.93 12.41 -10.00
N TRP A 122 5.78 12.07 -9.41
CA TRP A 122 5.66 10.98 -8.45
C TRP A 122 6.02 9.61 -9.06
N ALA A 123 5.67 9.39 -10.33
CA ALA A 123 5.94 8.12 -11.01
C ALA A 123 7.43 7.93 -11.28
N THR A 124 8.15 8.98 -11.67
CA THR A 124 9.61 8.93 -11.86
C THR A 124 10.34 8.67 -10.55
N THR A 125 9.90 9.29 -9.46
CA THR A 125 10.45 9.04 -8.12
C THR A 125 10.20 7.58 -7.70
N LEU A 126 8.96 7.11 -7.79
CA LEU A 126 8.62 5.73 -7.46
C LEU A 126 9.43 4.72 -8.29
N TYR A 127 9.63 4.97 -9.59
CA TYR A 127 10.43 4.11 -10.45
C TYR A 127 11.89 4.02 -9.98
N GLY A 128 12.50 5.15 -9.66
CA GLY A 128 13.87 5.17 -9.11
C GLY A 128 13.98 4.45 -7.77
N ASP A 129 13.01 4.65 -6.89
CA ASP A 129 12.94 3.98 -5.59
C ASP A 129 12.78 2.46 -5.71
N LEU A 130 11.93 2.00 -6.61
CA LEU A 130 11.73 0.57 -6.87
C LEU A 130 13.01 -0.11 -7.34
N ILE A 131 13.74 0.50 -8.27
CA ILE A 131 15.04 -0.01 -8.75
C ILE A 131 16.03 -0.07 -7.59
N SER A 132 16.22 1.05 -6.89
CA SER A 132 17.15 1.14 -5.77
C SER A 132 16.84 0.14 -4.64
N HIS A 133 15.55 -0.08 -4.36
CA HIS A 133 15.13 -1.07 -3.38
C HIS A 133 15.34 -2.50 -3.86
N TRP A 134 15.08 -2.77 -5.14
CA TRP A 134 15.36 -4.07 -5.72
C TRP A 134 16.84 -4.44 -5.62
N GLU A 135 17.74 -3.51 -5.95
CA GLU A 135 19.18 -3.74 -5.84
C GLU A 135 19.63 -4.10 -4.42
N LYS A 136 19.01 -3.49 -3.40
CA LYS A 136 19.40 -3.65 -2.00
C LYS A 136 18.61 -4.72 -1.25
N ARG A 137 17.41 -5.07 -1.70
CA ARG A 137 16.44 -5.89 -0.97
C ARG A 137 15.72 -6.91 -1.83
N ASN A 138 16.35 -7.36 -2.92
CA ASN A 138 15.89 -8.53 -3.65
C ASN A 138 16.02 -9.79 -2.78
N ARG A 139 15.51 -10.92 -3.29
CA ARG A 139 15.48 -12.18 -2.56
C ARG A 139 16.85 -12.58 -1.98
N ASP A 140 17.92 -12.34 -2.72
CA ASP A 140 19.27 -12.75 -2.28
C ASP A 140 19.83 -11.78 -1.24
N SER A 141 19.63 -10.48 -1.43
CA SER A 141 20.10 -9.45 -0.49
C SER A 141 19.31 -9.38 0.83
N ILE A 142 18.06 -9.83 0.86
CA ILE A 142 17.22 -9.79 2.06
C ILE A 142 17.48 -10.95 3.02
N GLN A 143 18.28 -11.95 2.61
CA GLN A 143 18.56 -13.11 3.45
C GLN A 143 19.20 -12.74 4.78
N ASP A 144 20.05 -11.71 4.80
CA ASP A 144 20.68 -11.20 6.02
C ASP A 144 19.68 -10.57 7.01
N LEU A 145 18.44 -10.30 6.55
CA LEU A 145 17.34 -9.76 7.37
C LEU A 145 16.31 -10.83 7.75
N ASP A 146 16.54 -12.09 7.38
CA ASP A 146 15.63 -13.18 7.73
C ASP A 146 15.76 -13.50 9.24
N PRO A 147 14.72 -13.30 10.06
CA PRO A 147 14.77 -13.57 11.48
C PRO A 147 15.11 -15.03 11.82
N ARG A 148 14.89 -15.96 10.88
CA ARG A 148 15.25 -17.38 11.07
C ARG A 148 16.75 -17.65 11.03
N THR A 149 17.54 -16.70 10.51
CA THR A 149 19.01 -16.80 10.42
C THR A 149 19.72 -16.08 11.55
N ILE A 150 18.97 -15.48 12.49
CA ILE A 150 19.55 -14.78 13.64
C ILE A 150 20.27 -15.80 14.55
N ASP A 151 21.53 -15.54 14.84
CA ASP A 151 22.25 -16.20 15.93
C ASP A 151 21.69 -15.70 17.27
N LEU A 152 20.76 -16.47 17.81
CA LEU A 152 20.04 -16.10 19.03
C LEU A 152 20.96 -16.03 20.25
N ASP A 153 22.02 -16.85 20.32
CA ASP A 153 22.96 -16.83 21.44
C ASP A 153 23.80 -15.55 21.40
N ARG A 154 24.32 -15.21 20.21
CA ARG A 154 25.02 -13.94 20.02
C ARG A 154 24.12 -12.73 20.23
N PHE A 155 22.87 -12.80 19.80
CA PHE A 155 21.88 -11.75 20.06
C PHE A 155 21.65 -11.55 21.55
N ARG A 156 21.48 -12.63 22.33
CA ARG A 156 21.33 -12.58 23.80
C ARG A 156 22.55 -12.00 24.48
N GLU A 157 23.76 -12.41 24.09
CA GLU A 157 25.01 -11.84 24.62
C GLU A 157 25.03 -10.31 24.43
N LEU A 158 24.80 -9.84 23.23
CA LEU A 158 24.79 -8.40 22.90
C LEU A 158 23.69 -7.65 23.67
N CYS A 159 22.51 -8.23 23.81
CA CYS A 159 21.44 -7.64 24.62
C CYS A 159 21.82 -7.54 26.09
N ASN A 160 22.46 -8.56 26.66
CA ASN A 160 22.93 -8.54 28.05
C ASN A 160 24.03 -7.50 28.28
N GLU A 161 24.89 -7.31 27.29
CA GLU A 161 26.00 -6.36 27.37
C GLU A 161 25.53 -4.90 27.18
N TYR A 162 24.67 -4.65 26.18
CA TYR A 162 24.35 -3.28 25.74
C TYR A 162 22.93 -2.81 26.03
N ALA A 163 21.95 -3.70 26.27
CA ALA A 163 20.60 -3.27 26.52
C ALA A 163 20.46 -2.57 27.89
N ALA A 164 19.73 -1.46 27.89
CA ALA A 164 19.36 -0.82 29.16
C ALA A 164 18.53 -1.75 30.04
N ALA A 165 18.72 -1.69 31.35
CA ALA A 165 18.10 -2.59 32.34
C ALA A 165 16.58 -2.75 32.12
N ARG A 166 15.89 -1.66 31.77
CA ARG A 166 14.43 -1.63 31.48
C ARG A 166 13.97 -2.53 30.31
N HIS A 167 14.89 -2.99 29.48
CA HIS A 167 14.57 -3.83 28.31
C HIS A 167 14.95 -5.29 28.50
N ARG A 168 15.74 -5.62 29.54
CA ARG A 168 16.23 -6.98 29.80
C ARG A 168 15.08 -7.96 30.08
N ASP A 169 14.14 -7.56 30.93
CA ASP A 169 12.96 -8.38 31.26
C ASP A 169 12.06 -8.66 30.07
N SER A 170 12.08 -7.74 29.07
CA SER A 170 11.31 -7.92 27.83
C SER A 170 12.01 -8.86 26.86
N LEU A 171 13.34 -8.90 26.86
CA LEU A 171 14.14 -9.75 25.99
C LEU A 171 14.08 -11.22 26.39
N GLU A 172 13.91 -11.53 27.69
CA GLU A 172 13.70 -12.90 28.17
C GLU A 172 12.42 -13.53 27.60
N LYS A 173 11.41 -12.72 27.30
CA LYS A 173 10.13 -13.16 26.70
C LYS A 173 10.19 -13.46 25.19
N PHE A 174 11.25 -13.02 24.52
CA PHE A 174 11.48 -13.34 23.09
C PHE A 174 12.36 -14.57 22.90
N ALA A 175 12.71 -15.27 23.98
CA ALA A 175 13.64 -16.38 23.97
C ALA A 175 12.96 -17.77 24.00
N ASP A 176 11.65 -17.79 24.16
CA ASP A 176 10.77 -18.96 24.10
C ASP A 176 9.98 -18.96 22.75
#